data_3b824b4d421bfe677650d657af18e442
#
_entry.id   3b824b4d421bfe677650d657af18e442
#
_cell.length_a   1.000
_cell.length_b   1.000
_cell.length_c   1.000
_cell.angle_alpha   90.00
_cell.angle_beta   90.00
_cell.angle_gamma   90.00
#
_symmetry.space_group_name_H-M   'P 1'
#
loop_
_entity.id
_entity.type
_entity.pdbx_description
1 polymer ?
#
loop_
_entity_poly.entity_id
_entity_poly.type
_entity_poly.pdbx_seq_one_letter_code
_entity_poly.pdbx_strand_id
1 'polypeptide(L)'
;MKTRALMTAGAIVLSAAGMTACSSSSSSGSTSKGTAKQITVWSEENDADRVKATQALAAKFAAATGINVKIVGIDEQQFQQLITSDAAAGKLPDVVGALPLAGVQYMASNELVNTDAAQQVLQDLDRKTFDANAISLTQYQGKQAAVPSDAWVQLLIYRKDLFQKAGLAVPNTFAAIQAAAQKLNSPQLAGISMATVPNDSFTEQSFEYFALANGCQLVDGGGKVTLDSPACVDTFRTYSDLIKNDSVRGNQDVDTTRATYFAGKSAMFVWSSFVLDEMAGLRNDALPTCPQCKSDPTYLAKNSGIVTSLQGTDGTKPAQFGEIGSWTITKTGNADAAKKFVEFMLNDGYPGWLGLSPEGKFPVRQGTSADPKKFTDAWAKLQTGVDKKAALSQFYPLNVLNALQNSPASIDRWALPQGQGALLGATLGPLPVPKAVNAAANGGSSAEQAAQQAQQAVSKLQASLK
;
A
#
# COMPACT_ATOMS: atom_id res chain seq x y z
N MET A 1 1.65 54.25 -22.92
CA MET A 1 0.97 55.21 -22.00
C MET A 1 1.13 54.66 -20.61
N LYS A 2 2.04 55.13 -19.93
CA LYS A 2 2.28 55.98 -18.76
C LYS A 2 1.06 56.14 -17.84
N THR A 3 1.14 55.68 -16.59
CA THR A 3 0.92 56.40 -15.32
C THR A 3 0.99 55.40 -14.16
N ARG A 4 1.95 55.49 -13.34
CA ARG A 4 2.26 56.29 -12.13
C ARG A 4 1.73 55.68 -10.82
N ALA A 5 2.71 55.44 -9.97
CA ALA A 5 2.66 55.01 -8.56
C ALA A 5 1.99 56.04 -7.64
N LEU A 6 1.46 55.59 -6.51
CA LEU A 6 1.34 56.37 -5.27
C LEU A 6 1.74 55.50 -4.06
N MET A 7 2.82 55.92 -3.42
CA MET A 7 3.20 55.54 -2.06
C MET A 7 2.35 56.31 -1.05
N THR A 8 1.89 55.68 0.00
CA THR A 8 1.49 56.38 1.24
C THR A 8 2.17 55.70 2.43
N ALA A 9 3.02 56.42 3.07
CA ALA A 9 3.66 56.16 4.35
C ALA A 9 2.68 56.49 5.47
N GLY A 10 2.58 55.65 6.49
CA GLY A 10 1.77 55.84 7.70
C GLY A 10 2.51 55.38 8.94
N ALA A 11 2.65 56.26 9.90
CA ALA A 11 3.57 56.34 10.97
C ALA A 11 3.42 55.28 12.09
N ILE A 12 4.57 55.01 12.71
CA ILE A 12 4.80 54.24 13.93
C ILE A 12 4.32 55.06 15.14
N VAL A 13 3.53 54.46 16.02
CA VAL A 13 3.32 54.93 17.38
C VAL A 13 3.87 53.87 18.33
N LEU A 14 4.98 54.19 18.99
CA LEU A 14 5.49 53.49 20.19
C LEU A 14 4.64 53.88 21.39
N SER A 15 4.14 52.93 22.14
CA SER A 15 3.67 53.13 23.51
C SER A 15 4.39 52.14 24.42
N ALA A 16 5.29 52.71 25.22
CA ALA A 16 5.95 52.03 26.33
C ALA A 16 5.14 52.27 27.60
N ALA A 17 4.82 51.20 28.34
CA ALA A 17 4.47 51.22 29.79
C ALA A 17 4.53 49.78 30.28
N GLY A 18 5.40 49.47 31.19
CA GLY A 18 5.28 49.41 32.62
C GLY A 18 5.65 48.03 33.11
N MET A 19 6.90 47.84 33.60
CA MET A 19 7.31 46.67 34.37
C MET A 19 6.65 46.68 35.74
N THR A 20 5.95 45.59 36.12
CA THR A 20 5.73 45.25 37.51
C THR A 20 6.21 43.81 37.73
N ALA A 21 7.32 43.71 38.44
CA ALA A 21 7.82 42.45 38.98
C ALA A 21 6.95 42.01 40.16
N CYS A 22 6.38 40.83 40.12
CA CYS A 22 5.92 40.09 41.32
C CYS A 22 6.61 38.74 41.32
N SER A 23 7.51 38.59 42.26
CA SER A 23 8.08 37.31 42.69
C SER A 23 6.99 36.46 43.36
N SER A 24 6.80 35.25 42.96
CA SER A 24 6.14 34.24 43.78
C SER A 24 6.64 32.82 43.45
N SER A 25 7.33 32.29 44.45
CA SER A 25 7.39 30.89 44.91
C SER A 25 7.24 29.77 43.87
N SER A 26 8.36 29.09 43.65
CA SER A 26 8.45 27.74 43.11
C SER A 26 7.59 26.75 43.91
N SER A 27 6.46 26.34 43.36
CA SER A 27 5.82 25.07 43.67
C SER A 27 6.08 24.12 42.52
N SER A 28 6.88 23.10 42.80
CA SER A 28 7.02 21.92 41.93
C SER A 28 5.69 21.14 41.89
N GLY A 29 4.76 21.62 41.08
CA GLY A 29 3.57 20.88 40.73
C GLY A 29 3.91 19.93 39.56
N SER A 30 3.89 18.63 39.81
CA SER A 30 3.81 17.63 38.76
C SER A 30 2.53 17.88 37.95
N THR A 31 2.64 18.56 36.81
CA THR A 31 1.56 18.65 35.85
C THR A 31 1.30 17.26 35.32
N SER A 32 0.27 16.57 35.81
CA SER A 32 -0.37 15.48 35.10
C SER A 32 -0.76 16.02 33.72
N LYS A 33 -0.06 15.60 32.66
CA LYS A 33 -0.49 15.90 31.29
C LYS A 33 -1.88 15.31 31.13
N GLY A 34 -2.93 16.12 31.14
CA GLY A 34 -4.27 15.70 30.83
C GLY A 34 -4.29 15.07 29.43
N THR A 35 -5.08 14.01 29.24
CA THR A 35 -5.27 13.39 27.94
C THR A 35 -5.70 14.45 26.94
N ALA A 36 -5.07 14.48 25.78
CA ALA A 36 -5.42 15.41 24.69
C ALA A 36 -6.92 15.29 24.35
N LYS A 37 -7.58 16.42 24.17
CA LYS A 37 -9.01 16.46 23.79
C LYS A 37 -9.21 16.26 22.27
N GLN A 38 -8.15 16.30 21.49
CA GLN A 38 -8.17 16.15 20.04
C GLN A 38 -6.85 15.58 19.53
N ILE A 39 -6.93 14.71 18.53
CA ILE A 39 -5.79 14.21 17.75
C ILE A 39 -6.04 14.43 16.25
N THR A 40 -4.96 14.52 15.49
CA THR A 40 -4.98 14.54 14.03
C THR A 40 -4.48 13.21 13.49
N VAL A 41 -5.26 12.61 12.60
CA VAL A 41 -4.95 11.33 11.93
C VAL A 41 -4.87 11.58 10.44
N TRP A 42 -3.73 11.29 9.84
CA TRP A 42 -3.61 11.16 8.40
C TRP A 42 -3.97 9.73 7.99
N SER A 43 -4.56 9.56 6.81
CA SER A 43 -4.91 8.25 6.26
C SER A 43 -4.66 8.23 4.77
N GLU A 44 -3.96 7.22 4.28
CA GLU A 44 -3.80 6.97 2.84
C GLU A 44 -5.06 6.34 2.21
N GLU A 45 -6.06 5.95 3.01
CA GLU A 45 -7.42 5.75 2.52
C GLU A 45 -8.06 7.12 2.21
N ASN A 46 -7.74 7.68 1.04
CA ASN A 46 -8.04 9.06 0.69
C ASN A 46 -9.26 9.23 -0.24
N ASP A 47 -9.83 8.15 -0.78
CA ASP A 47 -11.09 8.18 -1.50
C ASP A 47 -12.20 8.80 -0.64
N ALA A 48 -13.05 9.64 -1.23
CA ALA A 48 -14.04 10.41 -0.48
C ALA A 48 -15.00 9.56 0.37
N ASP A 49 -15.42 8.40 -0.14
CA ASP A 49 -16.26 7.43 0.57
C ASP A 49 -15.52 6.77 1.74
N ARG A 50 -14.24 6.43 1.56
CA ARG A 50 -13.37 5.84 2.60
C ARG A 50 -13.04 6.85 3.69
N VAL A 51 -12.72 8.10 3.33
CA VAL A 51 -12.53 9.19 4.30
C VAL A 51 -13.79 9.40 5.12
N LYS A 52 -14.97 9.46 4.49
CA LYS A 52 -16.26 9.60 5.17
C LYS A 52 -16.55 8.45 6.13
N ALA A 53 -16.26 7.22 5.73
CA ALA A 53 -16.47 6.04 6.58
C ALA A 53 -15.46 6.03 7.76
N THR A 54 -14.20 6.42 7.54
CA THR A 54 -13.21 6.58 8.61
C THR A 54 -13.61 7.68 9.60
N GLN A 55 -14.17 8.79 9.12
CA GLN A 55 -14.74 9.85 9.98
C GLN A 55 -15.90 9.33 10.83
N ALA A 56 -16.74 8.44 10.31
CA ALA A 56 -17.83 7.83 11.07
C ALA A 56 -17.29 6.90 12.19
N LEU A 57 -16.19 6.17 11.96
CA LEU A 57 -15.51 5.41 13.01
C LEU A 57 -14.89 6.35 14.05
N ALA A 58 -14.24 7.42 13.62
CA ALA A 58 -13.68 8.44 14.50
C ALA A 58 -14.75 9.10 15.38
N ALA A 59 -15.96 9.34 14.86
CA ALA A 59 -17.07 9.85 15.64
C ALA A 59 -17.56 8.87 16.73
N LYS A 60 -17.57 7.56 16.45
CA LYS A 60 -17.87 6.52 17.46
C LYS A 60 -16.83 6.51 18.58
N PHE A 61 -15.54 6.61 18.22
CA PHE A 61 -14.45 6.74 19.18
C PHE A 61 -14.61 7.99 20.05
N ALA A 62 -14.89 9.13 19.43
CA ALA A 62 -15.09 10.40 20.16
C ALA A 62 -16.27 10.32 21.14
N ALA A 63 -17.38 9.70 20.75
CA ALA A 63 -18.54 9.49 21.63
C ALA A 63 -18.20 8.59 22.84
N ALA A 64 -17.35 7.58 22.64
CA ALA A 64 -16.95 6.67 23.72
C ALA A 64 -15.88 7.23 24.67
N THR A 65 -15.01 8.13 24.19
CA THR A 65 -13.79 8.55 24.94
C THR A 65 -13.73 10.04 25.27
N GLY A 66 -14.55 10.86 24.60
CA GLY A 66 -14.45 12.33 24.68
C GLY A 66 -13.25 12.92 23.90
N ILE A 67 -12.51 12.12 23.14
CA ILE A 67 -11.36 12.55 22.35
C ILE A 67 -11.80 12.75 20.89
N ASN A 68 -11.75 13.98 20.40
CA ASN A 68 -12.06 14.28 19.01
C ASN A 68 -10.93 13.82 18.08
N VAL A 69 -11.28 13.40 16.86
CA VAL A 69 -10.33 12.95 15.85
C VAL A 69 -10.56 13.71 14.55
N LYS A 70 -9.53 14.41 14.09
CA LYS A 70 -9.52 15.02 12.75
C LYS A 70 -8.90 14.06 11.76
N ILE A 71 -9.69 13.49 10.85
CA ILE A 71 -9.21 12.63 9.76
C ILE A 71 -8.85 13.51 8.56
N VAL A 72 -7.65 13.28 7.99
CA VAL A 72 -7.13 13.94 6.79
C VAL A 72 -6.69 12.85 5.81
N GLY A 73 -7.35 12.77 4.64
CA GLY A 73 -6.91 11.89 3.55
C GLY A 73 -5.62 12.45 2.92
N ILE A 74 -4.64 11.58 2.70
CA ILE A 74 -3.33 11.93 2.10
C ILE A 74 -3.11 11.02 0.90
N ASP A 75 -2.74 11.63 -0.22
CA ASP A 75 -2.34 10.91 -1.42
C ASP A 75 -0.99 10.21 -1.21
N GLU A 76 -0.91 8.91 -1.56
CA GLU A 76 0.29 8.09 -1.38
C GLU A 76 1.52 8.71 -2.05
N GLN A 77 1.37 9.26 -3.25
CA GLN A 77 2.49 9.86 -4.00
C GLN A 77 3.00 11.16 -3.35
N GLN A 78 2.18 11.84 -2.57
CA GLN A 78 2.54 13.07 -1.86
C GLN A 78 3.03 12.81 -0.43
N PHE A 79 2.82 11.60 0.09
CA PHE A 79 3.07 11.26 1.49
C PHE A 79 4.48 11.64 1.95
N GLN A 80 5.51 11.20 1.22
CA GLN A 80 6.90 11.44 1.63
C GLN A 80 7.24 12.94 1.71
N GLN A 81 6.76 13.74 0.76
CA GLN A 81 6.98 15.19 0.76
C GLN A 81 6.28 15.86 1.94
N LEU A 82 5.02 15.50 2.19
CA LEU A 82 4.22 16.09 3.24
C LEU A 82 4.76 15.73 4.63
N ILE A 83 5.05 14.44 4.88
CA ILE A 83 5.54 14.00 6.19
C ILE A 83 6.91 14.60 6.52
N THR A 84 7.79 14.77 5.51
CA THR A 84 9.11 15.41 5.68
C THR A 84 8.95 16.90 6.03
N SER A 85 8.08 17.60 5.29
CA SER A 85 7.81 19.02 5.53
C SER A 85 7.22 19.27 6.92
N ASP A 86 6.24 18.45 7.31
CA ASP A 86 5.55 18.60 8.60
C ASP A 86 6.44 18.15 9.78
N ALA A 87 7.32 17.17 9.58
CA ALA A 87 8.34 16.82 10.55
C ALA A 87 9.29 18.00 10.82
N ALA A 88 9.79 18.64 9.76
CA ALA A 88 10.66 19.82 9.89
C ALA A 88 9.95 21.02 10.52
N ALA A 89 8.65 21.17 10.30
CA ALA A 89 7.82 22.23 10.88
C ALA A 89 7.32 21.91 12.31
N GLY A 90 7.58 20.71 12.86
CA GLY A 90 7.05 20.27 14.16
C GLY A 90 5.51 20.09 14.17
N LYS A 91 4.91 19.76 13.01
CA LYS A 91 3.46 19.65 12.78
C LYS A 91 3.00 18.25 12.40
N LEU A 92 3.76 17.21 12.77
CA LEU A 92 3.38 15.84 12.51
C LEU A 92 1.94 15.55 12.97
N PRO A 93 1.16 14.73 12.23
CA PRO A 93 -0.08 14.17 12.76
C PRO A 93 0.23 13.29 13.98
N ASP A 94 -0.76 13.00 14.81
CA ASP A 94 -0.59 12.09 15.94
C ASP A 94 -0.51 10.63 15.52
N VAL A 95 -1.24 10.31 14.43
CA VAL A 95 -1.29 8.95 13.83
C VAL A 95 -1.29 9.06 12.32
N VAL A 96 -0.63 8.12 11.66
CA VAL A 96 -0.77 7.84 10.22
C VAL A 96 -1.37 6.46 10.05
N GLY A 97 -2.51 6.37 9.37
CA GLY A 97 -3.24 5.14 9.09
C GLY A 97 -3.17 4.70 7.63
N ALA A 98 -3.43 3.43 7.39
CA ALA A 98 -3.29 2.76 6.08
C ALA A 98 -1.89 2.87 5.48
N LEU A 99 -0.87 3.15 6.32
CA LEU A 99 0.50 3.38 5.86
C LEU A 99 1.13 2.06 5.40
N PRO A 100 1.62 1.96 4.15
CA PRO A 100 2.29 0.76 3.64
C PRO A 100 3.68 0.59 4.23
N LEU A 101 4.25 -0.61 4.09
CA LEU A 101 5.50 -1.00 4.73
C LEU A 101 6.68 -0.06 4.42
N ALA A 102 6.83 0.36 3.18
CA ALA A 102 7.91 1.29 2.81
C ALA A 102 7.76 2.66 3.52
N GLY A 103 6.52 3.16 3.68
CA GLY A 103 6.22 4.37 4.44
C GLY A 103 6.53 4.22 5.93
N VAL A 104 6.19 3.07 6.53
CA VAL A 104 6.57 2.73 7.91
C VAL A 104 8.08 2.77 8.09
N GLN A 105 8.82 2.14 7.19
CA GLN A 105 10.29 2.10 7.23
C GLN A 105 10.91 3.49 7.03
N TYR A 106 10.35 4.30 6.12
CA TYR A 106 10.75 5.68 5.92
C TYR A 106 10.59 6.51 7.19
N MET A 107 9.41 6.47 7.82
CA MET A 107 9.17 7.19 9.07
C MET A 107 10.06 6.69 10.21
N ALA A 108 10.28 5.38 10.31
CA ALA A 108 11.10 4.79 11.37
C ALA A 108 12.58 5.15 11.22
N SER A 109 13.14 5.11 10.00
CA SER A 109 14.53 5.47 9.71
C SER A 109 14.82 6.96 9.94
N ASN A 110 13.80 7.82 9.82
CA ASN A 110 13.87 9.25 10.14
C ASN A 110 13.46 9.57 11.58
N GLU A 111 13.34 8.55 12.43
CA GLU A 111 13.01 8.69 13.87
C GLU A 111 11.67 9.41 14.16
N LEU A 112 10.69 9.33 13.26
CA LEU A 112 9.40 10.00 13.38
C LEU A 112 8.35 9.17 14.15
N VAL A 113 8.61 7.88 14.41
CA VAL A 113 7.66 6.94 15.03
C VAL A 113 7.86 6.78 16.54
N ASN A 114 6.79 6.51 17.26
CA ASN A 114 6.80 6.17 18.68
C ASN A 114 6.71 4.64 18.83
N THR A 115 7.88 3.99 18.88
CA THR A 115 8.00 2.52 18.96
C THR A 115 7.43 1.96 20.26
N ASP A 116 7.53 2.68 21.37
CA ASP A 116 7.03 2.23 22.67
C ASP A 116 5.50 2.23 22.68
N ALA A 117 4.88 3.26 22.08
CA ALA A 117 3.43 3.31 21.95
C ALA A 117 2.90 2.20 21.04
N ALA A 118 3.56 1.92 19.90
CA ALA A 118 3.18 0.81 19.02
C ALA A 118 3.32 -0.55 19.71
N GLN A 119 4.40 -0.77 20.45
CA GLN A 119 4.62 -1.99 21.23
C GLN A 119 3.55 -2.16 22.33
N GLN A 120 3.18 -1.08 23.02
CA GLN A 120 2.15 -1.12 24.05
C GLN A 120 0.79 -1.48 23.49
N VAL A 121 0.36 -0.90 22.35
CA VAL A 121 -0.90 -1.25 21.69
C VAL A 121 -0.96 -2.75 21.35
N LEU A 122 0.13 -3.32 20.83
CA LEU A 122 0.16 -4.77 20.57
C LEU A 122 0.02 -5.63 21.83
N GLN A 123 0.60 -5.16 22.95
CA GLN A 123 0.48 -5.87 24.24
C GLN A 123 -0.95 -5.78 24.79
N ASP A 124 -1.54 -4.58 24.78
CA ASP A 124 -2.89 -4.31 25.28
C ASP A 124 -3.97 -5.07 24.48
N LEU A 125 -3.73 -5.28 23.17
CA LEU A 125 -4.62 -6.01 22.28
C LEU A 125 -4.33 -7.54 22.20
N ASP A 126 -3.42 -8.06 23.00
CA ASP A 126 -2.86 -9.42 22.90
C ASP A 126 -2.16 -9.71 21.57
N ARG A 127 -0.85 -9.44 21.53
CA ARG A 127 0.03 -9.63 20.35
C ARG A 127 -0.18 -10.97 19.64
N LYS A 128 -0.56 -12.05 20.36
CA LYS A 128 -0.77 -13.39 19.80
C LYS A 128 -1.98 -13.48 18.87
N THR A 129 -2.88 -12.50 18.91
CA THR A 129 -4.06 -12.44 18.06
C THR A 129 -3.75 -11.87 16.66
N PHE A 130 -2.53 -11.36 16.46
CA PHE A 130 -2.05 -10.82 15.20
C PHE A 130 -1.23 -11.84 14.43
N ASP A 131 -1.23 -11.73 13.11
CA ASP A 131 -0.36 -12.50 12.24
C ASP A 131 1.12 -12.20 12.53
N ALA A 132 1.91 -13.25 12.69
CA ALA A 132 3.31 -13.11 13.09
C ALA A 132 4.17 -12.47 11.99
N ASN A 133 3.88 -12.76 10.72
CA ASN A 133 4.58 -12.16 9.58
C ASN A 133 4.27 -10.67 9.49
N ALA A 134 2.99 -10.28 9.61
CA ALA A 134 2.59 -8.87 9.61
C ALA A 134 3.28 -8.07 10.74
N ILE A 135 3.38 -8.65 11.94
CA ILE A 135 4.15 -8.05 13.04
C ILE A 135 5.63 -7.89 12.67
N SER A 136 6.24 -8.93 12.08
CA SER A 136 7.66 -8.90 11.70
C SER A 136 7.95 -7.83 10.64
N LEU A 137 7.11 -7.74 9.61
CA LEU A 137 7.27 -6.78 8.51
C LEU A 137 7.11 -5.31 8.95
N THR A 138 6.38 -5.05 10.04
CA THR A 138 6.18 -3.71 10.61
C THR A 138 7.22 -3.32 11.66
N GLN A 139 8.26 -4.11 11.85
CA GLN A 139 9.40 -3.79 12.72
C GLN A 139 10.48 -2.99 11.96
N TYR A 140 11.22 -2.20 12.72
CA TYR A 140 12.44 -1.53 12.30
C TYR A 140 13.52 -1.72 13.36
N GLN A 141 14.65 -2.29 12.99
CA GLN A 141 15.78 -2.60 13.91
C GLN A 141 15.33 -3.34 15.19
N GLY A 142 14.44 -4.31 15.05
CA GLY A 142 13.93 -5.13 16.14
C GLY A 142 12.90 -4.46 17.05
N LYS A 143 12.53 -3.20 16.77
CA LYS A 143 11.47 -2.48 17.50
C LYS A 143 10.20 -2.40 16.66
N GLN A 144 9.04 -2.38 17.31
CA GLN A 144 7.77 -2.20 16.62
C GLN A 144 7.63 -0.77 16.13
N ALA A 145 7.70 -0.55 14.83
CA ALA A 145 7.61 0.78 14.21
C ALA A 145 6.15 1.23 13.98
N ALA A 146 5.26 0.27 13.70
CA ALA A 146 3.83 0.52 13.50
C ALA A 146 3.01 -0.68 13.98
N VAL A 147 1.71 -0.48 14.18
CA VAL A 147 0.76 -1.55 14.51
C VAL A 147 0.11 -2.04 13.22
N PRO A 148 0.32 -3.30 12.79
CA PRO A 148 -0.27 -3.82 11.56
C PRO A 148 -1.79 -3.88 11.68
N SER A 149 -2.49 -3.49 10.61
CA SER A 149 -3.95 -3.42 10.63
C SER A 149 -4.61 -4.38 9.65
N ASP A 150 -4.24 -4.35 8.40
CA ASP A 150 -4.83 -5.14 7.33
C ASP A 150 -3.77 -5.43 6.25
N ALA A 151 -4.11 -6.30 5.32
CA ALA A 151 -3.24 -6.63 4.20
C ALA A 151 -3.99 -6.58 2.88
N TRP A 152 -3.27 -6.32 1.80
CA TRP A 152 -3.71 -6.56 0.43
C TRP A 152 -2.59 -7.21 -0.38
N VAL A 153 -2.92 -7.82 -1.51
CA VAL A 153 -1.95 -8.53 -2.32
C VAL A 153 -2.04 -8.15 -3.79
N GLN A 154 -0.91 -8.25 -4.48
CA GLN A 154 -0.86 -8.17 -5.94
C GLN A 154 -1.34 -9.50 -6.53
N LEU A 155 -2.08 -9.41 -7.62
CA LEU A 155 -2.70 -10.54 -8.29
C LEU A 155 -2.29 -10.55 -9.77
N LEU A 156 -2.09 -11.73 -10.33
CA LEU A 156 -2.22 -11.95 -11.76
C LEU A 156 -3.64 -12.45 -12.03
N ILE A 157 -4.40 -11.71 -12.80
CA ILE A 157 -5.78 -12.01 -13.14
C ILE A 157 -5.84 -12.37 -14.63
N TYR A 158 -6.57 -13.44 -14.97
CA TYR A 158 -6.64 -13.94 -16.34
C TYR A 158 -8.06 -14.31 -16.75
N ARG A 159 -8.38 -14.21 -18.02
CA ARG A 159 -9.67 -14.57 -18.63
C ARG A 159 -9.81 -16.10 -18.75
N LYS A 160 -10.52 -16.73 -17.80
CA LYS A 160 -10.76 -18.19 -17.80
C LYS A 160 -11.38 -18.69 -19.11
N ASP A 161 -12.35 -17.97 -19.65
CA ASP A 161 -13.03 -18.31 -20.88
C ASP A 161 -12.08 -18.35 -22.09
N LEU A 162 -11.14 -17.40 -22.19
CA LEU A 162 -10.12 -17.38 -23.25
C LEU A 162 -9.09 -18.52 -23.06
N PHE A 163 -8.67 -18.76 -21.82
CA PHE A 163 -7.73 -19.82 -21.49
C PHE A 163 -8.30 -21.20 -21.78
N GLN A 164 -9.57 -21.46 -21.40
CA GLN A 164 -10.26 -22.71 -21.70
C GLN A 164 -10.38 -22.94 -23.20
N LYS A 165 -10.80 -21.92 -23.96
CA LYS A 165 -10.90 -21.98 -25.41
C LYS A 165 -9.56 -22.28 -26.08
N ALA A 166 -8.46 -21.76 -25.56
CA ALA A 166 -7.11 -21.94 -26.06
C ALA A 166 -6.40 -23.20 -25.51
N GLY A 167 -7.00 -23.95 -24.58
CA GLY A 167 -6.38 -25.10 -23.93
C GLY A 167 -5.15 -24.73 -23.10
N LEU A 168 -5.18 -23.57 -22.41
CA LEU A 168 -4.08 -23.06 -21.60
C LEU A 168 -4.26 -23.44 -20.12
N ALA A 169 -3.16 -23.74 -19.44
CA ALA A 169 -3.11 -23.95 -18.01
C ALA A 169 -3.19 -22.61 -17.23
N VAL A 170 -3.41 -22.69 -15.91
CA VAL A 170 -3.36 -21.52 -15.02
C VAL A 170 -1.98 -20.85 -15.12
N PRO A 171 -1.90 -19.53 -15.35
CA PRO A 171 -0.63 -18.82 -15.58
C PRO A 171 0.06 -18.46 -14.24
N ASN A 172 0.51 -19.43 -13.47
CA ASN A 172 1.18 -19.23 -12.19
C ASN A 172 2.72 -19.36 -12.23
N THR A 173 3.27 -19.59 -13.43
CA THR A 173 4.72 -19.60 -13.67
C THR A 173 5.09 -18.65 -14.80
N PHE A 174 6.33 -18.15 -14.84
CA PHE A 174 6.79 -17.29 -15.94
C PHE A 174 6.59 -17.95 -17.31
N ALA A 175 6.96 -19.21 -17.44
CA ALA A 175 6.76 -19.95 -18.69
C ALA A 175 5.28 -20.02 -19.11
N ALA A 176 4.37 -20.28 -18.17
CA ALA A 176 2.93 -20.33 -18.46
C ALA A 176 2.36 -18.93 -18.81
N ILE A 177 2.84 -17.88 -18.14
CA ILE A 177 2.44 -16.48 -18.43
C ILE A 177 2.90 -16.09 -19.85
N GLN A 178 4.17 -16.32 -20.19
CA GLN A 178 4.73 -15.99 -21.50
C GLN A 178 4.03 -16.78 -22.61
N ALA A 179 3.85 -18.09 -22.43
CA ALA A 179 3.14 -18.92 -23.42
C ALA A 179 1.69 -18.47 -23.64
N ALA A 180 0.98 -18.11 -22.56
CA ALA A 180 -0.38 -17.60 -22.63
C ALA A 180 -0.44 -16.21 -23.27
N ALA A 181 0.45 -15.32 -22.88
CA ALA A 181 0.53 -13.97 -23.44
C ALA A 181 0.75 -14.03 -24.95
N GLN A 182 1.75 -14.75 -25.41
CA GLN A 182 2.06 -14.94 -26.81
C GLN A 182 0.90 -15.58 -27.60
N LYS A 183 0.28 -16.64 -27.05
CA LYS A 183 -0.79 -17.38 -27.74
C LYS A 183 -2.08 -16.58 -27.90
N LEU A 184 -2.40 -15.73 -26.93
CA LEU A 184 -3.64 -14.95 -26.90
C LEU A 184 -3.46 -13.55 -27.51
N ASN A 185 -2.22 -13.09 -27.71
CA ASN A 185 -1.93 -11.78 -28.29
C ASN A 185 -2.42 -11.69 -29.75
N SER A 186 -3.08 -10.60 -30.06
CA SER A 186 -3.59 -10.29 -31.42
C SER A 186 -3.76 -8.77 -31.57
N PRO A 187 -4.03 -8.26 -32.79
CA PRO A 187 -4.29 -6.83 -32.97
C PRO A 187 -5.45 -6.25 -32.15
N GLN A 188 -6.38 -7.10 -31.67
CA GLN A 188 -7.57 -6.70 -30.92
C GLN A 188 -7.50 -7.04 -29.42
N LEU A 189 -6.56 -7.87 -29.00
CA LEU A 189 -6.42 -8.39 -27.65
C LEU A 189 -4.94 -8.48 -27.28
N ALA A 190 -4.51 -7.72 -26.30
CA ALA A 190 -3.19 -7.91 -25.70
C ALA A 190 -3.14 -9.21 -24.88
N GLY A 191 -2.01 -9.89 -24.89
CA GLY A 191 -1.79 -11.07 -24.06
C GLY A 191 -1.81 -10.72 -22.57
N ILE A 192 -1.21 -9.58 -22.22
CA ILE A 192 -1.16 -9.09 -20.83
C ILE A 192 -1.12 -7.56 -20.77
N SER A 193 -1.63 -6.96 -19.67
CA SER A 193 -1.47 -5.55 -19.36
C SER A 193 -0.79 -5.41 -17.98
N MET A 194 0.30 -4.64 -17.90
CA MET A 194 1.12 -4.46 -16.70
C MET A 194 1.62 -3.02 -16.59
N ALA A 195 1.95 -2.60 -15.37
CA ALA A 195 2.41 -1.25 -15.06
C ALA A 195 3.78 -0.91 -15.68
N THR A 196 3.94 0.33 -16.17
CA THR A 196 5.18 0.80 -16.78
C THR A 196 5.50 2.28 -16.53
N VAL A 197 4.65 3.03 -15.82
CA VAL A 197 4.91 4.45 -15.54
C VAL A 197 6.15 4.60 -14.64
N PRO A 198 7.14 5.45 -15.01
CA PRO A 198 8.44 5.48 -14.33
C PRO A 198 8.46 6.15 -12.95
N ASN A 199 7.44 6.94 -12.63
CA ASN A 199 7.31 7.64 -11.36
C ASN A 199 6.05 7.20 -10.60
N ASP A 200 5.77 5.91 -10.62
CA ASP A 200 4.57 5.33 -10.04
C ASP A 200 4.94 4.11 -9.17
N SER A 201 4.51 4.13 -7.91
CA SER A 201 4.66 3.03 -6.97
C SER A 201 3.98 1.74 -7.47
N PHE A 202 2.89 1.86 -8.24
CA PHE A 202 2.22 0.71 -8.83
C PHE A 202 3.13 -0.07 -9.81
N THR A 203 4.04 0.63 -10.51
CA THR A 203 5.05 -0.05 -11.34
C THR A 203 6.07 -0.80 -10.46
N GLU A 204 6.49 -0.24 -9.32
CA GLU A 204 7.38 -0.94 -8.39
C GLU A 204 6.71 -2.19 -7.81
N GLN A 205 5.48 -2.07 -7.32
CA GLN A 205 4.70 -3.16 -6.75
C GLN A 205 4.47 -4.30 -7.77
N SER A 206 4.12 -3.94 -9.01
CA SER A 206 3.93 -4.91 -10.10
C SER A 206 5.22 -5.62 -10.47
N PHE A 207 6.35 -4.90 -10.52
CA PHE A 207 7.66 -5.49 -10.80
C PHE A 207 8.16 -6.34 -9.63
N GLU A 208 8.03 -5.87 -8.37
CA GLU A 208 8.44 -6.63 -7.18
C GLU A 208 7.71 -7.97 -7.08
N TYR A 209 6.43 -8.04 -7.48
CA TYR A 209 5.68 -9.29 -7.54
C TYR A 209 6.35 -10.33 -8.46
N PHE A 210 6.83 -9.92 -9.63
CA PHE A 210 7.62 -10.78 -10.52
C PHE A 210 9.01 -11.06 -9.96
N ALA A 211 9.64 -10.07 -9.38
CA ALA A 211 10.99 -10.18 -8.84
C ALA A 211 11.08 -11.20 -7.69
N LEU A 212 10.17 -11.10 -6.72
CA LEU A 212 10.08 -12.06 -5.62
C LEU A 212 9.84 -13.48 -6.13
N ALA A 213 8.96 -13.63 -7.13
CA ALA A 213 8.68 -14.92 -7.77
C ALA A 213 9.91 -15.55 -8.43
N ASN A 214 10.85 -14.74 -8.93
CA ASN A 214 12.07 -15.19 -9.60
C ASN A 214 13.30 -15.25 -8.69
N GLY A 215 13.13 -14.96 -7.39
CA GLY A 215 14.27 -14.89 -6.44
C GLY A 215 15.16 -13.65 -6.61
N CYS A 216 14.70 -12.64 -7.38
CA CYS A 216 15.34 -11.33 -7.47
C CYS A 216 15.09 -10.55 -6.18
N GLN A 217 16.14 -10.14 -5.50
CA GLN A 217 16.09 -9.39 -4.25
C GLN A 217 16.72 -8.01 -4.41
N LEU A 218 16.19 -7.02 -3.68
CA LEU A 218 16.79 -5.69 -3.63
C LEU A 218 18.20 -5.75 -3.05
N VAL A 219 18.38 -6.55 -2.00
CA VAL A 219 19.65 -6.80 -1.32
C VAL A 219 19.82 -8.28 -0.99
N ASP A 220 21.07 -8.72 -0.87
CA ASP A 220 21.40 -10.06 -0.36
C ASP A 220 21.30 -10.14 1.18
N GLY A 221 21.57 -11.33 1.73
CA GLY A 221 21.57 -11.56 3.19
C GLY A 221 22.61 -10.73 3.97
N GLY A 222 23.60 -10.16 3.30
CA GLY A 222 24.58 -9.23 3.85
C GLY A 222 24.20 -7.76 3.70
N GLY A 223 23.05 -7.48 3.11
CA GLY A 223 22.54 -6.12 2.88
C GLY A 223 23.17 -5.41 1.67
N LYS A 224 23.93 -6.11 0.81
CA LYS A 224 24.45 -5.55 -0.44
C LYS A 224 23.37 -5.54 -1.50
N VAL A 225 23.22 -4.43 -2.24
CA VAL A 225 22.30 -4.33 -3.38
C VAL A 225 22.64 -5.36 -4.46
N THR A 226 21.62 -6.06 -5.00
CA THR A 226 21.79 -7.20 -5.94
C THR A 226 20.85 -7.15 -7.13
N LEU A 227 20.42 -5.97 -7.55
CA LEU A 227 19.50 -5.80 -8.67
C LEU A 227 20.11 -6.12 -10.04
N ASP A 228 21.43 -6.30 -10.13
CA ASP A 228 22.15 -6.77 -11.32
C ASP A 228 22.47 -8.28 -11.30
N SER A 229 21.92 -9.02 -10.33
CA SER A 229 22.07 -10.48 -10.26
C SER A 229 21.40 -11.17 -11.45
N PRO A 230 21.80 -12.41 -11.82
CA PRO A 230 21.18 -13.15 -12.93
C PRO A 230 19.66 -13.24 -12.80
N ALA A 231 19.14 -13.55 -11.62
CA ALA A 231 17.71 -13.64 -11.36
C ALA A 231 16.98 -12.29 -11.57
N CYS A 232 17.60 -11.17 -11.19
CA CYS A 232 17.05 -9.84 -11.44
C CYS A 232 17.11 -9.46 -12.91
N VAL A 233 18.21 -9.72 -13.60
CA VAL A 233 18.32 -9.51 -15.05
C VAL A 233 17.25 -10.31 -15.82
N ASP A 234 17.05 -11.58 -15.43
CA ASP A 234 15.99 -12.42 -16.04
C ASP A 234 14.58 -11.87 -15.75
N THR A 235 14.37 -11.32 -14.56
CA THR A 235 13.10 -10.65 -14.22
C THR A 235 12.86 -9.41 -15.07
N PHE A 236 13.86 -8.52 -15.21
CA PHE A 236 13.78 -7.35 -16.09
C PHE A 236 13.50 -7.76 -17.54
N ARG A 237 14.16 -8.84 -18.02
CA ARG A 237 13.95 -9.38 -19.36
C ARG A 237 12.53 -9.89 -19.53
N THR A 238 12.07 -10.78 -18.65
CA THR A 238 10.72 -11.36 -18.71
C THR A 238 9.65 -10.28 -18.67
N TYR A 239 9.76 -9.32 -17.74
CA TYR A 239 8.80 -8.23 -17.60
C TYR A 239 8.78 -7.33 -18.85
N SER A 240 9.96 -6.90 -19.33
CA SER A 240 10.06 -6.03 -20.50
C SER A 240 9.64 -6.71 -21.79
N ASP A 241 9.91 -8.02 -21.97
CA ASP A 241 9.53 -8.77 -23.16
C ASP A 241 8.01 -8.96 -23.23
N LEU A 242 7.35 -9.25 -22.10
CA LEU A 242 5.88 -9.28 -22.02
C LEU A 242 5.27 -7.94 -22.43
N ILE A 243 5.85 -6.82 -22.01
CA ILE A 243 5.37 -5.48 -22.39
C ILE A 243 5.60 -5.21 -23.88
N LYS A 244 6.80 -5.44 -24.38
CA LYS A 244 7.17 -5.13 -25.78
C LYS A 244 6.38 -5.95 -26.80
N ASN A 245 6.19 -7.23 -26.50
CA ASN A 245 5.70 -8.18 -27.47
C ASN A 245 4.19 -8.47 -27.32
N ASP A 246 3.67 -8.44 -26.09
CA ASP A 246 2.37 -9.01 -25.77
C ASP A 246 1.42 -8.05 -25.04
N SER A 247 1.81 -6.78 -24.82
CA SER A 247 1.00 -5.77 -24.12
C SER A 247 0.55 -4.63 -25.04
N VAL A 248 -0.31 -3.77 -24.50
CA VAL A 248 -0.70 -2.52 -25.16
C VAL A 248 0.49 -1.55 -25.17
N ARG A 249 0.54 -0.71 -26.19
CA ARG A 249 1.62 0.29 -26.34
C ARG A 249 1.41 1.47 -25.40
N GLY A 250 2.51 2.10 -25.01
CA GLY A 250 2.54 3.28 -24.14
C GLY A 250 2.62 2.93 -22.67
N ASN A 251 2.83 3.96 -21.87
CA ASN A 251 2.92 3.79 -20.42
C ASN A 251 1.57 3.39 -19.84
N GLN A 252 1.60 2.41 -18.94
CA GLN A 252 0.44 1.89 -18.23
C GLN A 252 0.57 2.23 -16.74
N ASP A 253 -0.38 2.99 -16.21
CA ASP A 253 -0.60 3.24 -14.79
C ASP A 253 -1.70 2.33 -14.23
N VAL A 254 -2.10 2.58 -13.00
CA VAL A 254 -3.15 1.83 -12.31
C VAL A 254 -4.48 1.87 -13.08
N ASP A 255 -4.86 3.04 -13.62
CA ASP A 255 -6.14 3.22 -14.32
C ASP A 255 -6.14 2.63 -15.73
N THR A 256 -5.12 2.87 -16.50
CA THR A 256 -5.00 2.37 -17.88
C THR A 256 -4.83 0.86 -17.94
N THR A 257 -4.10 0.27 -16.99
CA THR A 257 -3.96 -1.18 -16.86
C THR A 257 -5.32 -1.83 -16.60
N ARG A 258 -6.08 -1.31 -15.63
CA ARG A 258 -7.44 -1.75 -15.31
C ARG A 258 -8.39 -1.55 -16.48
N ALA A 259 -8.44 -0.34 -17.05
CA ALA A 259 -9.34 -0.01 -18.15
C ALA A 259 -9.12 -0.90 -19.38
N THR A 260 -7.88 -1.29 -19.67
CA THR A 260 -7.54 -2.21 -20.77
C THR A 260 -8.19 -3.58 -20.54
N TYR A 261 -8.07 -4.17 -19.36
CA TYR A 261 -8.71 -5.44 -19.03
C TYR A 261 -10.23 -5.32 -18.98
N PHE A 262 -10.76 -4.26 -18.39
CA PHE A 262 -12.20 -4.01 -18.27
C PHE A 262 -12.89 -3.79 -19.62
N ALA A 263 -12.17 -3.25 -20.60
CA ALA A 263 -12.65 -3.16 -21.98
C ALA A 263 -12.62 -4.51 -22.74
N GLY A 264 -12.12 -5.59 -22.12
CA GLY A 264 -11.92 -6.89 -22.76
C GLY A 264 -10.79 -6.89 -23.77
N LYS A 265 -9.82 -5.96 -23.64
CA LYS A 265 -8.69 -5.78 -24.56
C LYS A 265 -7.38 -6.39 -24.05
N SER A 266 -7.41 -7.11 -22.92
CA SER A 266 -6.29 -7.89 -22.41
C SER A 266 -6.76 -9.24 -21.91
N ALA A 267 -5.97 -10.29 -22.15
CA ALA A 267 -6.25 -11.65 -21.68
C ALA A 267 -5.81 -11.86 -20.22
N MET A 268 -4.80 -11.13 -19.78
CA MET A 268 -4.27 -11.10 -18.43
C MET A 268 -3.97 -9.66 -18.00
N PHE A 269 -3.97 -9.39 -16.69
CA PHE A 269 -3.41 -8.17 -16.14
C PHE A 269 -2.90 -8.38 -14.73
N VAL A 270 -1.98 -7.51 -14.29
CA VAL A 270 -1.44 -7.47 -12.93
C VAL A 270 -2.06 -6.28 -12.22
N TRP A 271 -2.69 -6.55 -11.07
CA TRP A 271 -3.35 -5.51 -10.28
C TRP A 271 -3.54 -5.95 -8.83
N SER A 272 -3.76 -5.02 -7.91
CA SER A 272 -4.00 -5.35 -6.52
C SER A 272 -5.37 -5.99 -6.30
N SER A 273 -5.55 -6.65 -5.16
CA SER A 273 -6.82 -7.28 -4.79
C SER A 273 -8.00 -6.29 -4.68
N PHE A 274 -7.74 -4.99 -4.56
CA PHE A 274 -8.78 -3.95 -4.57
C PHE A 274 -9.67 -3.96 -5.83
N VAL A 275 -9.20 -4.52 -6.95
CA VAL A 275 -9.96 -4.59 -8.21
C VAL A 275 -11.16 -5.55 -8.16
N LEU A 276 -11.28 -6.38 -7.13
CA LEU A 276 -12.26 -7.47 -7.12
C LEU A 276 -13.72 -6.98 -7.06
N ASP A 277 -14.02 -5.89 -6.35
CA ASP A 277 -15.35 -5.28 -6.32
C ASP A 277 -15.68 -4.56 -7.63
N GLU A 278 -14.68 -3.92 -8.25
CA GLU A 278 -14.80 -3.27 -9.55
C GLU A 278 -15.12 -4.29 -10.65
N MET A 279 -14.38 -5.42 -10.68
CA MET A 279 -14.66 -6.54 -11.61
C MET A 279 -16.06 -7.13 -11.44
N ALA A 280 -16.62 -7.06 -10.24
CA ALA A 280 -17.98 -7.48 -9.93
C ALA A 280 -19.06 -6.43 -10.27
N GLY A 281 -18.67 -5.27 -10.82
CA GLY A 281 -19.58 -4.19 -11.22
C GLY A 281 -20.27 -3.51 -10.04
N LEU A 282 -19.58 -3.40 -8.89
CA LEU A 282 -20.11 -2.85 -7.65
C LEU A 282 -19.75 -1.36 -7.45
N ARG A 283 -18.93 -0.80 -8.35
CA ARG A 283 -18.54 0.62 -8.37
C ARG A 283 -18.87 1.25 -9.71
N ASN A 284 -19.61 2.36 -9.70
CA ASN A 284 -20.01 3.06 -10.94
C ASN A 284 -18.87 3.84 -11.58
N ASP A 285 -17.87 4.26 -10.80
CA ASP A 285 -16.67 4.97 -11.24
C ASP A 285 -15.66 4.05 -11.96
N ALA A 286 -15.79 2.72 -11.81
CA ALA A 286 -14.90 1.72 -12.35
C ALA A 286 -15.65 0.50 -12.94
N LEU A 287 -16.68 0.74 -13.74
CA LEU A 287 -17.47 -0.35 -14.33
C LEU A 287 -16.72 -1.07 -15.45
N PRO A 288 -16.77 -2.42 -15.50
CA PRO A 288 -16.32 -3.18 -16.66
C PRO A 288 -17.09 -2.78 -17.94
N THR A 289 -16.35 -2.54 -19.02
CA THR A 289 -16.89 -2.03 -20.30
C THR A 289 -16.80 -3.03 -21.44
N CYS A 290 -16.38 -4.27 -21.18
CA CYS A 290 -16.27 -5.32 -22.19
C CYS A 290 -17.62 -5.56 -22.90
N PRO A 291 -17.64 -6.09 -24.15
CA PRO A 291 -18.90 -6.32 -24.87
C PRO A 291 -19.94 -7.12 -24.06
N GLN A 292 -19.50 -8.16 -23.35
CA GLN A 292 -20.33 -9.00 -22.50
C GLN A 292 -20.77 -8.26 -21.22
N CYS A 293 -19.93 -7.34 -20.73
CA CYS A 293 -20.19 -6.56 -19.52
C CYS A 293 -21.39 -5.59 -19.66
N LYS A 294 -21.75 -5.23 -20.90
CA LYS A 294 -22.93 -4.39 -21.17
C LYS A 294 -24.24 -5.06 -20.75
N SER A 295 -24.33 -6.38 -20.87
CA SER A 295 -25.50 -7.16 -20.45
C SER A 295 -25.35 -7.78 -19.06
N ASP A 296 -24.13 -8.08 -18.64
CA ASP A 296 -23.81 -8.64 -17.31
C ASP A 296 -22.58 -7.90 -16.72
N PRO A 297 -22.75 -6.87 -15.90
CA PRO A 297 -21.66 -6.14 -15.26
C PRO A 297 -20.74 -7.03 -14.41
N THR A 298 -21.20 -8.22 -14.01
CA THR A 298 -20.44 -9.19 -13.20
C THR A 298 -19.64 -10.17 -14.06
N TYR A 299 -19.69 -10.02 -15.40
CA TYR A 299 -19.09 -10.97 -16.35
C TYR A 299 -17.60 -11.21 -16.07
N LEU A 300 -16.81 -10.16 -15.85
CA LEU A 300 -15.38 -10.31 -15.58
C LEU A 300 -15.11 -11.04 -14.27
N ALA A 301 -15.81 -10.73 -13.19
CA ALA A 301 -15.64 -11.46 -11.94
C ALA A 301 -15.92 -12.97 -12.09
N LYS A 302 -16.97 -13.34 -12.82
CA LYS A 302 -17.33 -14.74 -13.07
C LYS A 302 -16.37 -15.46 -14.01
N ASN A 303 -15.80 -14.75 -14.98
CA ASN A 303 -14.96 -15.32 -16.04
C ASN A 303 -13.46 -15.05 -15.87
N SER A 304 -13.03 -14.48 -14.76
CA SER A 304 -11.60 -14.32 -14.43
C SER A 304 -11.14 -15.37 -13.42
N GLY A 305 -9.90 -15.85 -13.63
CA GLY A 305 -9.14 -16.61 -12.64
C GLY A 305 -8.18 -15.69 -11.89
N ILE A 306 -7.90 -16.02 -10.66
CA ILE A 306 -7.07 -15.25 -9.73
C ILE A 306 -5.85 -16.08 -9.35
N VAL A 307 -4.66 -15.52 -9.52
CA VAL A 307 -3.38 -16.09 -9.09
C VAL A 307 -2.76 -15.16 -8.06
N THR A 308 -2.56 -15.64 -6.84
CA THR A 308 -1.99 -14.85 -5.72
C THR A 308 -0.48 -14.98 -5.63
N SER A 309 0.09 -16.10 -6.10
CA SER A 309 1.53 -16.39 -6.03
C SER A 309 2.05 -16.81 -7.38
N LEU A 310 3.21 -16.27 -7.77
CA LEU A 310 3.91 -16.64 -9.00
C LEU A 310 5.21 -17.38 -8.68
N GLN A 311 5.68 -18.17 -9.63
CA GLN A 311 7.00 -18.77 -9.62
C GLN A 311 7.75 -18.44 -10.91
N GLY A 312 8.90 -17.79 -10.75
CA GLY A 312 9.83 -17.50 -11.85
C GLY A 312 10.73 -18.67 -12.17
N THR A 313 11.53 -18.50 -13.22
CA THR A 313 12.48 -19.50 -13.72
C THR A 313 13.55 -19.85 -12.69
N ASP A 314 14.08 -18.83 -12.02
CA ASP A 314 15.14 -18.95 -11.00
C ASP A 314 14.57 -19.07 -9.57
N GLY A 315 13.27 -18.88 -9.41
CA GLY A 315 12.58 -18.95 -8.12
C GLY A 315 12.51 -20.37 -7.57
N THR A 316 12.91 -20.57 -6.33
CA THR A 316 12.91 -21.90 -5.66
C THR A 316 11.52 -22.30 -5.14
N LYS A 317 10.61 -21.35 -4.97
CA LYS A 317 9.23 -21.53 -4.51
C LYS A 317 8.35 -20.41 -5.04
N PRO A 318 7.01 -20.62 -5.11
CA PRO A 318 6.11 -19.50 -5.37
C PRO A 318 6.24 -18.41 -4.33
N ALA A 319 6.16 -17.14 -4.77
CA ALA A 319 6.20 -15.98 -3.90
C ALA A 319 4.96 -15.10 -4.11
N GLN A 320 4.60 -14.35 -3.09
CA GLN A 320 3.46 -13.46 -3.06
C GLN A 320 3.90 -12.06 -2.62
N PHE A 321 3.67 -11.07 -3.48
CA PHE A 321 3.80 -9.67 -3.10
C PHE A 321 2.52 -9.17 -2.46
N GLY A 322 2.65 -8.37 -1.42
CA GLY A 322 1.55 -7.64 -0.81
C GLY A 322 2.05 -6.56 0.14
N GLU A 323 1.10 -5.83 0.68
CA GLU A 323 1.36 -4.79 1.68
C GLU A 323 0.64 -5.10 2.98
N ILE A 324 1.23 -4.66 4.08
CA ILE A 324 0.60 -4.56 5.37
C ILE A 324 0.27 -3.09 5.63
N GLY A 325 -1.00 -2.75 5.54
CA GLY A 325 -1.49 -1.45 5.99
C GLY A 325 -1.33 -1.33 7.51
N SER A 326 -0.89 -0.19 8.00
CA SER A 326 -0.51 -0.04 9.39
C SER A 326 -1.02 1.26 10.00
N TRP A 327 -1.17 1.25 11.33
CA TRP A 327 -1.35 2.44 12.16
C TRP A 327 -0.01 2.81 12.78
N THR A 328 0.55 3.94 12.36
CA THR A 328 1.82 4.46 12.86
C THR A 328 1.57 5.61 13.82
N ILE A 329 1.95 5.45 15.09
CA ILE A 329 1.89 6.51 16.11
C ILE A 329 3.17 7.34 16.00
N THR A 330 3.05 8.66 15.90
CA THR A 330 4.20 9.55 15.75
C THR A 330 4.77 10.00 17.09
N LYS A 331 5.96 10.59 17.08
CA LYS A 331 6.60 11.18 18.27
C LYS A 331 5.97 12.54 18.68
N THR A 332 4.65 12.68 18.63
CA THR A 332 3.94 13.87 19.10
C THR A 332 3.67 13.80 20.61
N GLY A 333 3.18 14.88 21.21
CA GLY A 333 2.81 14.91 22.62
C GLY A 333 1.53 14.13 22.98
N ASN A 334 0.77 13.60 21.98
CA ASN A 334 -0.56 13.01 22.18
C ASN A 334 -0.56 11.47 22.18
N ALA A 335 0.55 10.84 22.57
CA ALA A 335 0.74 9.39 22.47
C ALA A 335 -0.38 8.56 23.16
N ASP A 336 -0.88 8.99 24.33
CA ASP A 336 -1.94 8.25 25.03
C ASP A 336 -3.29 8.31 24.31
N ALA A 337 -3.63 9.45 23.71
CA ALA A 337 -4.84 9.59 22.90
C ALA A 337 -4.71 8.80 21.58
N ALA A 338 -3.53 8.84 20.96
CA ALA A 338 -3.20 8.09 19.75
C ALA A 338 -3.27 6.58 19.99
N LYS A 339 -2.70 6.05 21.07
CA LYS A 339 -2.82 4.64 21.47
C LYS A 339 -4.28 4.20 21.56
N LYS A 340 -5.10 4.92 22.34
CA LYS A 340 -6.53 4.62 22.50
C LYS A 340 -7.27 4.59 21.16
N PHE A 341 -6.94 5.50 20.26
CA PHE A 341 -7.55 5.52 18.93
C PHE A 341 -7.15 4.28 18.11
N VAL A 342 -5.87 3.92 18.09
CA VAL A 342 -5.39 2.73 17.36
C VAL A 342 -5.96 1.44 17.96
N GLU A 343 -6.04 1.34 19.29
CA GLU A 343 -6.69 0.21 19.98
C GLU A 343 -8.18 0.10 19.59
N PHE A 344 -8.90 1.22 19.55
CA PHE A 344 -10.29 1.24 19.10
C PHE A 344 -10.41 0.78 17.64
N MET A 345 -9.56 1.30 16.73
CA MET A 345 -9.58 0.96 15.31
C MET A 345 -9.28 -0.51 15.05
N LEU A 346 -8.53 -1.16 15.94
CA LEU A 346 -8.17 -2.58 15.85
C LEU A 346 -9.05 -3.50 16.73
N ASN A 347 -10.04 -2.96 17.44
CA ASN A 347 -10.98 -3.74 18.25
C ASN A 347 -12.43 -3.46 17.82
N ASP A 348 -13.11 -2.50 18.47
CA ASP A 348 -14.54 -2.23 18.20
C ASP A 348 -14.76 -1.57 16.82
N GLY A 349 -13.81 -0.78 16.36
CA GLY A 349 -13.79 -0.17 15.03
C GLY A 349 -13.36 -1.13 13.92
N TYR A 350 -12.73 -2.26 14.25
CA TYR A 350 -12.01 -3.07 13.26
C TYR A 350 -12.90 -3.68 12.18
N PRO A 351 -14.07 -4.26 12.47
CA PRO A 351 -14.96 -4.71 11.41
C PRO A 351 -15.41 -3.58 10.48
N GLY A 352 -15.59 -2.36 11.02
CA GLY A 352 -15.90 -1.17 10.23
C GLY A 352 -14.73 -0.71 9.34
N TRP A 353 -13.50 -0.81 9.86
CA TRP A 353 -12.28 -0.50 9.09
C TRP A 353 -12.07 -1.50 7.94
N LEU A 354 -12.18 -2.81 8.21
CA LEU A 354 -12.12 -3.85 7.18
C LEU A 354 -13.25 -3.70 6.15
N GLY A 355 -14.41 -3.22 6.60
CA GLY A 355 -15.59 -2.99 5.76
C GLY A 355 -15.48 -1.80 4.80
N LEU A 356 -14.41 -0.99 4.87
CA LEU A 356 -14.13 0.06 3.89
C LEU A 356 -13.90 -0.53 2.48
N SER A 357 -13.16 -1.63 2.42
CA SER A 357 -12.81 -2.34 1.18
C SER A 357 -12.41 -3.78 1.50
N PRO A 358 -13.36 -4.69 1.78
CA PRO A 358 -13.03 -6.06 2.20
C PRO A 358 -12.12 -6.81 1.23
N GLU A 359 -12.17 -6.48 -0.06
CA GLU A 359 -11.34 -7.03 -1.14
C GLU A 359 -9.87 -6.60 -1.07
N GLY A 360 -9.58 -5.54 -0.34
CA GLY A 360 -8.24 -4.97 -0.16
C GLY A 360 -7.82 -4.79 1.32
N LYS A 361 -8.61 -5.34 2.26
CA LYS A 361 -8.35 -5.25 3.70
C LYS A 361 -8.54 -6.61 4.37
N PHE A 362 -7.56 -7.50 4.18
CA PHE A 362 -7.56 -8.82 4.82
C PHE A 362 -7.11 -8.67 6.28
N PRO A 363 -7.82 -9.28 7.25
CA PRO A 363 -7.51 -9.08 8.66
C PRO A 363 -6.15 -9.68 9.05
N VAL A 364 -5.25 -8.85 9.56
CA VAL A 364 -3.99 -9.30 10.19
C VAL A 364 -4.17 -9.58 11.68
N ARG A 365 -5.17 -9.00 12.32
CA ARG A 365 -5.65 -9.41 13.64
C ARG A 365 -6.80 -10.38 13.45
N GLN A 366 -6.60 -11.64 13.88
CA GLN A 366 -7.55 -12.73 13.62
C GLN A 366 -8.78 -12.69 14.53
N GLY A 367 -8.57 -12.30 15.78
CA GLY A 367 -9.63 -12.26 16.80
C GLY A 367 -9.18 -11.64 18.11
N THR A 368 -9.71 -12.16 19.21
CA THR A 368 -9.34 -11.83 20.57
C THR A 368 -8.98 -13.10 21.34
N SER A 369 -8.39 -12.99 22.53
CA SER A 369 -8.11 -14.15 23.38
C SER A 369 -9.38 -14.96 23.73
N ALA A 370 -10.54 -14.25 23.84
CA ALA A 370 -11.83 -14.87 24.12
C ALA A 370 -12.51 -15.46 22.87
N ASP A 371 -12.24 -14.88 21.70
CA ASP A 371 -12.78 -15.32 20.41
C ASP A 371 -11.69 -15.21 19.33
N PRO A 372 -10.89 -16.27 19.12
CA PRO A 372 -9.73 -16.25 18.25
C PRO A 372 -10.02 -16.02 16.77
N LYS A 373 -11.29 -16.16 16.32
CA LYS A 373 -11.72 -15.96 14.94
C LYS A 373 -12.63 -14.75 14.74
N LYS A 374 -12.86 -13.95 15.78
CA LYS A 374 -13.83 -12.84 15.76
C LYS A 374 -13.74 -11.98 14.50
N PHE A 375 -12.53 -11.61 14.11
CA PHE A 375 -12.33 -10.66 13.00
C PHE A 375 -12.26 -11.33 11.63
N THR A 376 -11.70 -12.54 11.55
CA THR A 376 -11.71 -13.35 10.31
C THR A 376 -13.14 -13.77 9.94
N ASP A 377 -13.95 -14.19 10.93
CA ASP A 377 -15.35 -14.56 10.71
C ASP A 377 -16.22 -13.32 10.41
N ALA A 378 -15.90 -12.17 10.99
CA ALA A 378 -16.55 -10.90 10.66
C ALA A 378 -16.23 -10.48 9.22
N TRP A 379 -14.95 -10.52 8.81
CA TRP A 379 -14.52 -10.17 7.46
C TRP A 379 -15.21 -11.03 6.38
N ALA A 380 -15.33 -12.33 6.60
CA ALA A 380 -15.97 -13.25 5.66
C ALA A 380 -17.45 -12.90 5.34
N LYS A 381 -18.10 -12.10 6.21
CA LYS A 381 -19.50 -11.67 6.08
C LYS A 381 -19.64 -10.24 5.55
N LEU A 382 -18.53 -9.51 5.38
CA LEU A 382 -18.57 -8.14 4.89
C LEU A 382 -19.05 -8.06 3.45
N GLN A 383 -19.73 -6.98 3.13
CA GLN A 383 -20.15 -6.64 1.78
C GLN A 383 -19.19 -5.61 1.21
N THR A 384 -18.67 -5.88 0.04
CA THR A 384 -17.82 -4.99 -0.72
C THR A 384 -18.60 -4.11 -1.70
N GLY A 385 -17.90 -3.17 -2.35
CA GLY A 385 -18.44 -2.22 -3.33
C GLY A 385 -18.80 -0.86 -2.74
N VAL A 386 -19.13 0.09 -3.58
CA VAL A 386 -19.51 1.47 -3.20
C VAL A 386 -20.99 1.72 -3.52
N ASP A 387 -21.35 1.68 -4.79
CA ASP A 387 -22.73 1.97 -5.24
C ASP A 387 -23.68 0.78 -5.07
N LYS A 388 -23.14 -0.42 -5.19
CA LYS A 388 -23.84 -1.67 -4.92
C LYS A 388 -23.05 -2.46 -3.90
N LYS A 389 -23.76 -3.13 -3.00
CA LYS A 389 -23.13 -3.92 -1.94
C LYS A 389 -23.43 -5.40 -2.12
N ALA A 390 -22.39 -6.23 -2.13
CA ALA A 390 -22.51 -7.69 -2.20
C ALA A 390 -21.32 -8.38 -1.51
N ALA A 391 -21.51 -9.60 -1.04
CA ALA A 391 -20.41 -10.39 -0.48
C ALA A 391 -19.51 -10.90 -1.61
N LEU A 392 -18.19 -10.89 -1.40
CA LEU A 392 -17.21 -11.44 -2.35
C LEU A 392 -17.51 -12.90 -2.74
N SER A 393 -18.07 -13.68 -1.80
CA SER A 393 -18.46 -15.07 -2.02
C SER A 393 -19.54 -15.30 -3.08
N GLN A 394 -20.23 -14.25 -3.52
CA GLN A 394 -21.16 -14.32 -4.65
C GLN A 394 -20.45 -14.38 -6.01
N PHE A 395 -19.20 -13.95 -6.07
CA PHE A 395 -18.44 -13.80 -7.32
C PHE A 395 -17.21 -14.70 -7.37
N TYR A 396 -16.56 -14.94 -6.23
CA TYR A 396 -15.29 -15.64 -6.13
C TYR A 396 -15.42 -16.93 -5.32
N PRO A 397 -14.78 -18.03 -5.76
CA PRO A 397 -14.88 -19.31 -5.07
C PRO A 397 -14.11 -19.31 -3.74
N LEU A 398 -14.51 -20.18 -2.81
CA LEU A 398 -13.96 -20.22 -1.45
C LEU A 398 -12.44 -20.42 -1.39
N ASN A 399 -11.86 -21.19 -2.31
CA ASN A 399 -10.41 -21.36 -2.36
C ASN A 399 -9.67 -20.05 -2.63
N VAL A 400 -10.22 -19.17 -3.46
CA VAL A 400 -9.67 -17.82 -3.69
C VAL A 400 -9.82 -16.96 -2.44
N LEU A 401 -11.02 -16.93 -1.84
CA LEU A 401 -11.28 -16.15 -0.63
C LEU A 401 -10.41 -16.60 0.54
N ASN A 402 -10.23 -17.91 0.72
CA ASN A 402 -9.32 -18.46 1.73
C ASN A 402 -7.86 -18.09 1.47
N ALA A 403 -7.42 -18.10 0.20
CA ALA A 403 -6.06 -17.66 -0.16
C ALA A 403 -5.84 -16.19 0.17
N LEU A 404 -6.83 -15.32 -0.12
CA LEU A 404 -6.79 -13.90 0.20
C LEU A 404 -6.78 -13.65 1.71
N GLN A 405 -7.67 -14.30 2.46
CA GLN A 405 -7.77 -14.16 3.92
C GLN A 405 -6.49 -14.59 4.64
N ASN A 406 -5.81 -15.64 4.13
CA ASN A 406 -4.57 -16.15 4.70
C ASN A 406 -3.31 -15.49 4.13
N SER A 407 -3.45 -14.54 3.20
CA SER A 407 -2.32 -13.88 2.55
C SER A 407 -1.36 -13.17 3.50
N PRO A 408 -1.77 -12.56 4.63
CA PRO A 408 -0.83 -11.87 5.53
C PRO A 408 0.36 -12.73 5.94
N ALA A 409 0.13 -14.04 6.16
CA ALA A 409 1.18 -15.00 6.55
C ALA A 409 2.18 -15.33 5.42
N SER A 410 1.85 -15.01 4.17
CA SER A 410 2.62 -15.38 2.98
C SER A 410 3.19 -14.18 2.22
N ILE A 411 2.86 -12.95 2.64
CA ILE A 411 3.39 -11.74 2.03
C ILE A 411 4.91 -11.71 2.21
N ASP A 412 5.60 -11.52 1.10
CA ASP A 412 7.05 -11.30 1.04
C ASP A 412 7.33 -9.89 0.52
N ARG A 413 8.40 -9.27 0.95
CA ARG A 413 8.80 -7.92 0.58
C ARG A 413 10.31 -7.81 0.47
N TRP A 414 10.77 -7.01 -0.48
CA TRP A 414 12.17 -6.66 -0.61
C TRP A 414 12.75 -6.03 0.65
N ALA A 415 14.01 -6.29 0.92
CA ALA A 415 14.85 -5.66 1.93
C ALA A 415 14.39 -5.86 3.39
N LEU A 416 13.12 -6.14 3.68
CA LEU A 416 12.62 -6.27 5.06
C LEU A 416 13.17 -7.50 5.77
N PRO A 417 13.16 -8.72 5.16
CA PRO A 417 13.75 -9.88 5.78
C PRO A 417 15.28 -9.75 6.02
N GLN A 418 15.95 -8.89 5.24
CA GLN A 418 17.38 -8.61 5.36
C GLN A 418 17.70 -7.44 6.33
N GLY A 419 16.68 -6.86 7.00
CA GLY A 419 16.87 -5.74 7.92
C GLY A 419 17.24 -4.41 7.25
N GLN A 420 17.02 -4.28 5.94
CA GLN A 420 17.33 -3.09 5.15
C GLN A 420 16.11 -2.20 4.87
N GLY A 421 15.20 -2.10 5.84
CA GLY A 421 13.99 -1.30 5.74
C GLY A 421 14.24 0.17 5.44
N ALA A 422 15.31 0.76 6.00
CA ALA A 422 15.71 2.14 5.69
C ALA A 422 15.96 2.35 4.19
N LEU A 423 16.58 1.37 3.52
CA LEU A 423 16.82 1.43 2.08
C LEU A 423 15.50 1.32 1.30
N LEU A 424 14.60 0.42 1.70
CA LEU A 424 13.27 0.33 1.09
C LEU A 424 12.52 1.66 1.22
N GLY A 425 12.50 2.28 2.40
CA GLY A 425 11.89 3.59 2.61
C GLY A 425 12.53 4.69 1.75
N ALA A 426 13.85 4.65 1.55
CA ALA A 426 14.56 5.63 0.72
C ALA A 426 14.26 5.50 -0.78
N THR A 427 13.75 4.37 -1.26
CA THR A 427 13.37 4.20 -2.69
C THR A 427 12.05 4.90 -3.05
N LEU A 428 11.18 5.21 -2.07
CA LEU A 428 9.84 5.78 -2.30
C LEU A 428 9.84 7.08 -3.13
N GLY A 429 10.75 8.01 -2.84
CA GLY A 429 10.79 9.29 -3.55
C GLY A 429 11.38 9.19 -4.97
N PRO A 430 12.59 8.63 -5.13
CA PRO A 430 13.26 8.58 -6.42
C PRO A 430 12.76 7.49 -7.36
N LEU A 431 12.09 6.44 -6.87
CA LEU A 431 11.54 5.31 -7.63
C LEU A 431 12.51 4.76 -8.70
N PRO A 432 13.71 4.28 -8.31
CA PRO A 432 14.76 3.88 -9.25
C PRO A 432 14.39 2.65 -10.07
N VAL A 433 13.69 1.67 -9.49
CA VAL A 433 13.27 0.44 -10.17
C VAL A 433 12.19 0.72 -11.21
N PRO A 434 11.10 1.45 -10.93
CA PRO A 434 10.12 1.87 -11.94
C PRO A 434 10.75 2.58 -13.16
N LYS A 435 11.72 3.44 -12.93
CA LYS A 435 12.46 4.12 -14.02
C LYS A 435 13.22 3.14 -14.91
N ALA A 436 13.90 2.17 -14.31
CA ALA A 436 14.60 1.13 -15.04
C ALA A 436 13.64 0.20 -15.81
N VAL A 437 12.52 -0.18 -15.19
CA VAL A 437 11.45 -0.96 -15.83
C VAL A 437 10.90 -0.22 -17.04
N ASN A 438 10.56 1.06 -16.90
CA ASN A 438 10.08 1.87 -18.01
C ASN A 438 11.09 1.96 -19.16
N ALA A 439 12.37 2.20 -18.86
CA ALA A 439 13.44 2.26 -19.86
C ALA A 439 13.57 0.93 -20.62
N ALA A 440 13.51 -0.20 -19.93
CA ALA A 440 13.54 -1.51 -20.57
C ALA A 440 12.27 -1.78 -21.40
N ALA A 441 11.10 -1.53 -20.85
CA ALA A 441 9.80 -1.79 -21.50
C ALA A 441 9.60 -0.97 -22.79
N ASN A 442 10.08 0.27 -22.82
CA ASN A 442 9.98 1.17 -23.99
C ASN A 442 11.16 1.04 -24.98
N GLY A 443 12.08 0.09 -24.77
CA GLY A 443 13.21 -0.14 -25.68
C GLY A 443 14.36 0.87 -25.54
N GLY A 444 14.35 1.70 -24.50
CA GLY A 444 15.43 2.66 -24.19
C GLY A 444 16.69 2.02 -23.61
N SER A 445 16.57 0.78 -23.07
CA SER A 445 17.68 -0.02 -22.55
C SER A 445 17.42 -1.52 -22.74
N SER A 446 18.50 -2.34 -22.70
CA SER A 446 18.36 -3.79 -22.54
C SER A 446 17.98 -4.12 -21.09
N ALA A 447 17.55 -5.37 -20.84
CA ALA A 447 17.28 -5.86 -19.48
C ALA A 447 18.51 -5.76 -18.57
N GLU A 448 19.68 -6.10 -19.08
CA GLU A 448 20.97 -5.99 -18.38
C GLU A 448 21.29 -4.54 -18.02
N GLN A 449 21.09 -3.62 -18.96
CA GLN A 449 21.31 -2.19 -18.72
C GLN A 449 20.33 -1.63 -17.70
N ALA A 450 19.04 -2.02 -17.76
CA ALA A 450 18.03 -1.61 -16.79
C ALA A 450 18.36 -2.12 -15.38
N ALA A 451 18.74 -3.40 -15.25
CA ALA A 451 19.19 -4.01 -14.01
C ALA A 451 20.39 -3.25 -13.42
N GLN A 452 21.41 -2.94 -14.25
CA GLN A 452 22.58 -2.16 -13.83
C GLN A 452 22.22 -0.73 -13.41
N GLN A 453 21.32 -0.06 -14.13
CA GLN A 453 20.85 1.28 -13.77
C GLN A 453 20.12 1.27 -12.41
N ALA A 454 19.22 0.30 -12.19
CA ALA A 454 18.57 0.11 -10.91
C ALA A 454 19.58 -0.17 -9.79
N GLN A 455 20.53 -1.09 -10.04
CA GLN A 455 21.62 -1.42 -9.12
C GLN A 455 22.41 -0.19 -8.69
N GLN A 456 22.85 0.62 -9.64
CA GLN A 456 23.64 1.82 -9.38
C GLN A 456 22.84 2.88 -8.60
N ALA A 457 21.59 3.11 -9.00
CA ALA A 457 20.74 4.09 -8.34
C ALA A 457 20.41 3.70 -6.89
N VAL A 458 20.06 2.44 -6.65
CA VAL A 458 19.78 1.94 -5.29
C VAL A 458 21.05 1.89 -4.44
N SER A 459 22.19 1.50 -5.01
CA SER A 459 23.51 1.52 -4.29
C SER A 459 23.90 2.94 -3.87
N LYS A 460 23.60 3.96 -4.72
CA LYS A 460 23.81 5.37 -4.37
C LYS A 460 22.92 5.80 -3.22
N LEU A 461 21.65 5.41 -3.21
CA LEU A 461 20.73 5.66 -2.09
C LEU A 461 21.26 5.00 -0.81
N GLN A 462 21.67 3.73 -0.88
CA GLN A 462 22.24 3.01 0.27
C GLN A 462 23.46 3.72 0.85
N ALA A 463 24.33 4.24 0.00
CA ALA A 463 25.52 5.00 0.44
C ALA A 463 25.16 6.31 1.15
N SER A 464 24.03 6.93 0.82
CA SER A 464 23.55 8.17 1.45
C SER A 464 22.86 7.94 2.82
N LEU A 465 22.54 6.69 3.17
CA LEU A 465 21.96 6.33 4.47
C LEU A 465 23.02 6.06 5.55
N LYS A 466 24.30 6.03 5.19
CA LYS A 466 25.44 5.86 6.09
C LYS A 466 25.95 7.21 6.55
#